data_61e7ed7af753b61e9f2749e8fe6ecef9
#
_entry.id   61e7ed7af753b61e9f2749e8fe6ecef9
#
_cell.length_a   1.000
_cell.length_b   1.000
_cell.length_c   1.000
_cell.angle_alpha   90.00
_cell.angle_beta   90.00
_cell.angle_gamma   90.00
#
_symmetry.space_group_name_H-M   'P 1'
#
loop_
_entity.id
_entity.type
_entity.pdbx_description
1 polymer ?
#
loop_
_entity_poly.entity_id
_entity_poly.type
_entity_poly.pdbx_seq_one_letter_code
_entity_poly.pdbx_strand_id
1 'polypeptide(L)'
;WHMQNIEADHAFDLWDIDGGEIPGQMSDGIMIVGVSDDAMDWDHPDLINNIWQNLGEDADGDGVVLVQSGNTWIFDPDDENGVDDDNDGYIDNFIGWDFAAPQPLGDNDPTYENTGMSHGTLVGGCISATTNNNTGIASVGWSVKLMPFRCSNEGEFIETGYNGILGAAQMGANVINCSWGSTGGGTQSVINTAYN
;
A
#
# COMPACT_ATOMS: atom_id res chain seq x y z
N TRP A 1 3.77 12.07 21.20
CA TRP A 1 3.09 13.39 21.16
C TRP A 1 1.99 13.44 20.08
N HIS A 2 2.27 13.09 18.83
CA HIS A 2 1.27 13.14 17.74
C HIS A 2 0.07 12.19 18.00
N MET A 3 0.32 10.99 18.49
CA MET A 3 -0.74 10.02 18.81
C MET A 3 -1.65 10.55 19.94
N GLN A 4 -1.10 11.17 20.95
CA GLN A 4 -1.85 11.79 22.04
C GLN A 4 -2.68 12.99 21.59
N ASN A 5 -2.19 13.79 20.62
CA ASN A 5 -2.94 14.92 20.08
C ASN A 5 -4.23 14.55 19.35
N ILE A 6 -4.27 13.32 18.80
CA ILE A 6 -5.45 12.77 18.12
C ILE A 6 -6.16 11.72 18.98
N GLU A 7 -5.72 11.56 20.23
CA GLU A 7 -6.26 10.60 21.21
C GLU A 7 -6.22 9.13 20.71
N ALA A 8 -5.26 8.79 19.83
CA ALA A 8 -5.13 7.46 19.28
C ALA A 8 -4.76 6.41 20.33
N ASP A 9 -3.98 6.81 21.34
CA ASP A 9 -3.68 5.98 22.50
C ASP A 9 -4.95 5.54 23.24
N HIS A 10 -5.92 6.44 23.42
CA HIS A 10 -7.22 6.09 23.99
C HIS A 10 -8.07 5.24 23.04
N ALA A 11 -7.98 5.49 21.72
CA ALA A 11 -8.70 4.67 20.74
C ALA A 11 -8.17 3.23 20.69
N PHE A 12 -6.86 3.06 20.87
CA PHE A 12 -6.24 1.73 20.90
C PHE A 12 -6.65 0.89 22.11
N ASP A 13 -7.02 1.51 23.23
CA ASP A 13 -7.56 0.79 24.37
C ASP A 13 -8.94 0.15 24.10
N LEU A 14 -9.64 0.58 23.04
CA LEU A 14 -11.00 0.09 22.76
C LEU A 14 -11.04 -1.37 22.30
N TRP A 15 -9.99 -1.90 21.68
CA TRP A 15 -9.99 -3.32 21.29
C TRP A 15 -9.73 -4.28 22.46
N ASP A 16 -9.14 -3.79 23.55
CA ASP A 16 -8.95 -4.58 24.79
C ASP A 16 -10.27 -4.74 25.57
N ILE A 17 -11.33 -4.12 25.12
CA ILE A 17 -12.68 -4.33 25.63
C ILE A 17 -13.21 -5.65 25.09
N ASP A 18 -13.86 -6.45 25.91
CA ASP A 18 -14.48 -7.73 25.54
C ASP A 18 -15.38 -7.56 24.29
N GLY A 19 -14.99 -8.24 23.20
CA GLY A 19 -15.62 -8.10 21.90
C GLY A 19 -15.12 -6.94 21.02
N GLY A 20 -14.03 -6.24 21.42
CA GLY A 20 -13.38 -5.24 20.57
C GLY A 20 -12.61 -5.87 19.40
N GLU A 21 -12.53 -5.14 18.31
CA GLU A 21 -11.81 -5.56 17.11
C GLU A 21 -10.45 -4.85 17.02
N ILE A 22 -9.42 -5.57 16.58
CA ILE A 22 -8.09 -4.98 16.34
C ILE A 22 -8.21 -4.05 15.11
N PRO A 23 -7.76 -2.80 15.19
CA PRO A 23 -7.81 -1.88 14.05
C PRO A 23 -7.15 -2.49 12.80
N GLY A 24 -7.85 -2.46 11.68
CA GLY A 24 -7.42 -3.05 10.41
C GLY A 24 -7.74 -4.55 10.25
N GLN A 25 -8.19 -5.25 11.31
CA GLN A 25 -8.62 -6.65 11.28
C GLN A 25 -10.08 -6.72 11.72
N MET A 26 -10.96 -6.32 10.84
CA MET A 26 -12.40 -6.32 11.11
C MET A 26 -12.99 -7.72 10.93
N SER A 27 -14.09 -8.01 11.60
CA SER A 27 -14.81 -9.30 11.49
C SER A 27 -15.32 -9.60 10.07
N ASP A 28 -15.50 -8.58 9.25
CA ASP A 28 -15.95 -8.64 7.86
C ASP A 28 -14.81 -8.54 6.82
N GLY A 29 -13.56 -8.49 7.25
CA GLY A 29 -12.40 -8.51 6.35
C GLY A 29 -11.22 -7.66 6.80
N ILE A 30 -10.20 -7.61 5.95
CA ILE A 30 -9.01 -6.80 6.13
C ILE A 30 -9.24 -5.42 5.51
N MET A 31 -8.91 -4.35 6.24
CA MET A 31 -8.94 -2.99 5.71
C MET A 31 -7.68 -2.73 4.87
N ILE A 32 -7.86 -2.35 3.62
CA ILE A 32 -6.78 -2.05 2.67
C ILE A 32 -6.77 -0.55 2.36
N VAL A 33 -5.61 0.07 2.51
CA VAL A 33 -5.38 1.47 2.15
C VAL A 33 -4.46 1.55 0.94
N GLY A 34 -4.98 1.98 -0.20
CA GLY A 34 -4.19 2.34 -1.37
C GLY A 34 -3.43 3.63 -1.12
N VAL A 35 -2.13 3.64 -1.33
CA VAL A 35 -1.26 4.81 -1.15
C VAL A 35 -0.77 5.27 -2.52
N SER A 36 -1.49 6.23 -3.13
CA SER A 36 -1.07 6.88 -4.37
C SER A 36 -0.09 8.00 -4.02
N ASP A 37 1.21 7.75 -4.20
CA ASP A 37 2.27 8.66 -3.78
C ASP A 37 3.49 8.55 -4.72
N ASP A 38 4.65 9.10 -4.32
CA ASP A 38 5.86 9.04 -5.15
C ASP A 38 6.38 7.61 -5.32
N ALA A 39 6.49 6.84 -4.26
CA ALA A 39 6.86 5.43 -4.20
C ALA A 39 6.76 4.93 -2.76
N MET A 40 7.09 3.65 -2.50
CA MET A 40 7.18 3.10 -1.15
C MET A 40 8.32 2.08 -1.05
N ASP A 41 9.16 2.22 -0.02
CA ASP A 41 10.11 1.21 0.45
C ASP A 41 9.33 0.12 1.19
N TRP A 42 8.66 -0.74 0.41
CA TRP A 42 7.68 -1.70 0.93
C TRP A 42 8.31 -2.80 1.80
N ASP A 43 9.58 -3.14 1.57
CA ASP A 43 10.33 -4.12 2.39
C ASP A 43 10.94 -3.49 3.65
N HIS A 44 10.65 -2.21 3.91
CA HIS A 44 11.07 -1.54 5.14
C HIS A 44 10.66 -2.33 6.38
N PRO A 45 11.55 -2.57 7.37
CA PRO A 45 11.29 -3.43 8.52
C PRO A 45 10.06 -3.05 9.35
N ASP A 46 9.63 -1.79 9.28
CA ASP A 46 8.46 -1.29 10.00
C ASP A 46 7.17 -1.30 9.16
N LEU A 47 7.23 -1.65 7.86
CA LEU A 47 6.08 -1.68 6.95
C LEU A 47 5.72 -3.08 6.48
N ILE A 48 6.70 -3.93 6.23
CA ILE A 48 6.54 -5.21 5.53
C ILE A 48 5.41 -6.10 6.08
N ASN A 49 5.22 -6.15 7.39
CA ASN A 49 4.16 -6.97 7.99
C ASN A 49 2.75 -6.47 7.66
N ASN A 50 2.63 -5.20 7.25
CA ASN A 50 1.37 -4.57 6.92
C ASN A 50 1.24 -4.26 5.42
N ILE A 51 2.14 -4.74 4.58
CA ILE A 51 1.95 -4.70 3.13
C ILE A 51 0.81 -5.66 2.74
N TRP A 52 -0.07 -5.20 1.86
CA TRP A 52 -1.07 -6.03 1.23
C TRP A 52 -0.41 -7.00 0.25
N GLN A 53 -0.92 -8.21 0.18
CA GLN A 53 -0.47 -9.22 -0.78
C GLN A 53 -1.65 -9.62 -1.66
N ASN A 54 -1.48 -9.53 -2.97
CA ASN A 54 -2.45 -9.98 -3.94
C ASN A 54 -2.36 -11.49 -4.13
N LEU A 55 -3.10 -12.25 -3.35
CA LEU A 55 -3.14 -13.71 -3.50
C LEU A 55 -3.90 -14.17 -4.76
N GLY A 56 -4.41 -13.25 -5.56
CA GLY A 56 -4.89 -13.55 -6.90
C GLY A 56 -3.76 -13.87 -7.88
N GLU A 57 -2.55 -13.39 -7.59
CA GLU A 57 -1.30 -13.61 -8.34
C GLU A 57 -0.40 -14.70 -7.70
N ASP A 58 -0.90 -15.46 -6.73
CA ASP A 58 -0.24 -16.61 -6.12
C ASP A 58 -0.35 -17.82 -7.08
N ALA A 59 0.60 -17.96 -7.99
CA ALA A 59 0.56 -18.91 -9.09
C ALA A 59 0.88 -20.35 -8.65
N ASP A 60 1.70 -20.52 -7.63
CA ASP A 60 2.05 -21.84 -7.11
C ASP A 60 1.09 -22.33 -6.00
N GLY A 61 0.28 -21.44 -5.44
CA GLY A 61 -0.80 -21.75 -4.51
C GLY A 61 -0.31 -22.01 -3.08
N ASP A 62 0.83 -21.45 -2.69
CA ASP A 62 1.40 -21.63 -1.35
C ASP A 62 0.82 -20.64 -0.31
N GLY A 63 0.11 -19.61 -0.76
CA GLY A 63 -0.62 -18.64 0.06
C GLY A 63 0.16 -17.38 0.42
N VAL A 64 1.28 -17.12 -0.25
CA VAL A 64 2.08 -15.89 -0.13
C VAL A 64 2.55 -15.46 -1.52
N VAL A 65 2.81 -14.18 -1.72
CA VAL A 65 3.47 -13.63 -2.92
C VAL A 65 4.74 -12.85 -2.54
N LEU A 66 5.09 -12.86 -1.25
CA LEU A 66 6.29 -12.24 -0.70
C LEU A 66 7.04 -13.26 0.15
N VAL A 67 8.31 -13.48 -0.16
CA VAL A 67 9.18 -14.42 0.54
C VAL A 67 10.44 -13.76 1.07
N GLN A 68 11.01 -14.33 2.11
CA GLN A 68 12.25 -13.82 2.68
C GLN A 68 13.45 -14.47 2.02
N SER A 69 14.33 -13.66 1.43
CA SER A 69 15.62 -14.07 0.87
C SER A 69 16.77 -13.47 1.68
N GLY A 70 17.36 -14.24 2.57
CA GLY A 70 18.38 -13.76 3.51
C GLY A 70 17.79 -12.76 4.51
N ASN A 71 18.17 -11.49 4.41
CA ASN A 71 17.68 -10.42 5.30
C ASN A 71 16.73 -9.44 4.58
N THR A 72 16.37 -9.70 3.34
CA THR A 72 15.51 -8.86 2.49
C THR A 72 14.23 -9.62 2.17
N TRP A 73 13.16 -8.91 1.92
CA TRP A 73 11.96 -9.46 1.31
C TRP A 73 12.01 -9.27 -0.20
N ILE A 74 11.49 -10.23 -0.94
CA ILE A 74 11.39 -10.21 -2.40
C ILE A 74 10.02 -10.72 -2.82
N PHE A 75 9.62 -10.44 -4.05
CA PHE A 75 8.51 -11.14 -4.68
C PHE A 75 8.83 -12.63 -4.77
N ASP A 76 7.82 -13.48 -4.64
CA ASP A 76 8.05 -14.92 -4.75
C ASP A 76 8.44 -15.28 -6.19
N PRO A 77 9.64 -15.86 -6.42
CA PRO A 77 10.06 -16.20 -7.77
C PRO A 77 9.24 -17.32 -8.42
N ASP A 78 8.52 -18.12 -7.62
CA ASP A 78 7.68 -19.20 -8.12
C ASP A 78 6.31 -18.68 -8.60
N ASP A 79 5.94 -17.44 -8.21
CA ASP A 79 4.75 -16.72 -8.67
C ASP A 79 5.03 -15.80 -9.87
N GLU A 80 6.26 -15.31 -10.04
CA GLU A 80 6.65 -14.36 -11.10
C GLU A 80 6.63 -15.06 -12.48
N ASN A 81 5.43 -15.21 -13.04
CA ASN A 81 5.17 -16.00 -14.24
C ASN A 81 4.87 -15.17 -15.50
N GLY A 82 4.70 -13.85 -15.36
CA GLY A 82 4.38 -12.92 -16.46
C GLY A 82 2.93 -13.04 -16.96
N VAL A 83 2.04 -13.53 -16.13
CA VAL A 83 0.61 -13.70 -16.43
C VAL A 83 -0.17 -12.87 -15.41
N ASP A 84 -1.25 -12.26 -15.84
CA ASP A 84 -2.28 -11.64 -15.01
C ASP A 84 -3.25 -12.76 -14.58
N ASP A 85 -2.96 -13.40 -13.43
CA ASP A 85 -3.65 -14.60 -12.99
C ASP A 85 -5.06 -14.30 -12.44
N ASP A 86 -5.28 -13.12 -11.88
CA ASP A 86 -6.57 -12.68 -11.36
C ASP A 86 -7.42 -11.90 -12.37
N ASN A 87 -6.85 -11.57 -13.53
CA ASN A 87 -7.48 -10.85 -14.65
C ASN A 87 -7.94 -9.42 -14.29
N ASP A 88 -7.21 -8.74 -13.42
CA ASP A 88 -7.48 -7.35 -13.05
C ASP A 88 -6.85 -6.32 -14.01
N GLY A 89 -5.99 -6.77 -14.92
CA GLY A 89 -5.32 -5.97 -15.95
C GLY A 89 -3.87 -5.61 -15.61
N TYR A 90 -3.33 -6.11 -14.52
CA TYR A 90 -1.97 -5.88 -14.06
C TYR A 90 -1.24 -7.21 -13.86
N ILE A 91 -0.14 -7.42 -14.56
CA ILE A 91 0.63 -8.67 -14.55
C ILE A 91 1.52 -8.72 -13.31
N ASP A 92 1.46 -9.83 -12.58
CA ASP A 92 2.28 -10.07 -11.37
C ASP A 92 2.21 -8.92 -10.35
N ASN A 93 1.05 -8.28 -10.16
CA ASN A 93 0.87 -7.14 -9.27
C ASN A 93 0.74 -7.55 -7.79
N PHE A 94 1.79 -8.14 -7.26
CA PHE A 94 1.84 -8.80 -5.95
C PHE A 94 1.46 -7.94 -4.75
N ILE A 95 1.74 -6.61 -4.81
CA ILE A 95 1.50 -5.70 -3.67
C ILE A 95 0.86 -4.37 -4.04
N GLY A 96 0.85 -4.02 -5.33
CA GLY A 96 0.42 -2.75 -5.88
C GLY A 96 1.01 -2.56 -7.27
N TRP A 97 1.29 -1.30 -7.69
CA TRP A 97 1.72 -1.04 -9.06
C TRP A 97 2.59 0.21 -9.20
N ASP A 98 3.55 0.20 -10.13
CA ASP A 98 4.29 1.38 -10.57
C ASP A 98 3.68 1.96 -11.86
N PHE A 99 2.92 3.05 -11.71
CA PHE A 99 2.40 3.84 -12.82
C PHE A 99 3.41 4.82 -13.43
N ALA A 100 4.57 5.00 -12.81
CA ALA A 100 5.62 5.88 -13.28
C ALA A 100 6.66 5.16 -14.16
N ALA A 101 6.72 3.83 -14.12
CA ALA A 101 7.57 3.03 -14.99
C ALA A 101 7.24 3.25 -16.48
N PRO A 102 8.13 2.88 -17.42
CA PRO A 102 7.93 3.16 -18.83
C PRO A 102 6.59 2.65 -19.37
N GLN A 103 5.82 3.60 -19.90
CA GLN A 103 4.51 3.34 -20.51
C GLN A 103 4.62 2.41 -21.74
N PRO A 104 3.57 1.63 -22.11
CA PRO A 104 2.18 1.87 -21.67
C PRO A 104 1.71 1.12 -20.41
N LEU A 105 2.48 0.24 -19.84
CA LEU A 105 1.97 -0.72 -18.87
C LEU A 105 2.37 -0.46 -17.41
N GLY A 106 3.48 0.26 -17.15
CA GLY A 106 4.04 0.31 -15.80
C GLY A 106 4.75 -1.01 -15.44
N ASP A 107 5.00 -1.24 -14.17
CA ASP A 107 5.48 -2.54 -13.66
C ASP A 107 4.98 -2.83 -12.23
N ASN A 108 5.33 -4.00 -11.71
CA ASN A 108 4.83 -4.52 -10.45
C ASN A 108 5.64 -4.07 -9.21
N ASP A 109 6.73 -3.31 -9.37
CA ASP A 109 7.54 -2.86 -8.24
C ASP A 109 7.34 -1.36 -7.94
N PRO A 110 6.53 -1.01 -6.92
CA PRO A 110 6.30 0.37 -6.54
C PRO A 110 7.46 1.01 -5.75
N THR A 111 8.64 0.40 -5.73
CA THR A 111 9.84 0.91 -5.07
C THR A 111 10.47 2.05 -5.88
N TYR A 112 11.13 2.97 -5.19
CA TYR A 112 11.91 4.03 -5.81
C TYR A 112 13.38 3.63 -5.94
N GLU A 113 13.88 3.51 -7.15
CA GLU A 113 15.25 3.01 -7.43
C GLU A 113 16.38 3.91 -6.91
N ASN A 114 16.13 5.19 -6.70
CA ASN A 114 17.11 6.13 -6.21
C ASN A 114 17.09 6.21 -4.69
N THR A 115 18.11 5.67 -4.08
CA THR A 115 18.39 5.59 -2.65
C THR A 115 18.01 6.83 -1.85
N GLY A 116 16.84 6.82 -1.27
CA GLY A 116 16.32 7.82 -0.38
C GLY A 116 14.95 7.38 0.11
N MET A 117 14.62 7.76 1.34
CA MET A 117 13.30 7.50 1.88
C MET A 117 12.28 8.31 1.07
N SER A 118 11.42 7.63 0.31
CA SER A 118 10.36 8.28 -0.46
C SER A 118 9.31 8.90 0.48
N HIS A 119 8.61 9.90 -0.01
CA HIS A 119 7.52 10.52 0.74
C HIS A 119 6.41 9.51 1.03
N GLY A 120 6.07 8.65 0.07
CA GLY A 120 5.07 7.60 0.26
C GLY A 120 5.46 6.56 1.33
N THR A 121 6.75 6.30 1.55
CA THR A 121 7.21 5.48 2.69
C THR A 121 6.85 6.13 4.03
N LEU A 122 7.07 7.44 4.17
CA LEU A 122 6.71 8.18 5.38
C LEU A 122 5.19 8.23 5.60
N VAL A 123 4.44 8.43 4.53
CA VAL A 123 2.97 8.41 4.53
C VAL A 123 2.46 7.03 4.94
N GLY A 124 2.97 5.96 4.31
CA GLY A 124 2.66 4.58 4.67
C GLY A 124 2.95 4.27 6.14
N GLY A 125 4.08 4.77 6.66
CA GLY A 125 4.43 4.65 8.07
C GLY A 125 3.40 5.31 9.01
N CYS A 126 2.92 6.50 8.67
CA CYS A 126 1.85 7.16 9.44
C CYS A 126 0.54 6.37 9.40
N ILE A 127 0.21 5.75 8.26
CA ILE A 127 -1.01 4.98 8.06
C ILE A 127 -0.92 3.65 8.81
N SER A 128 0.13 2.86 8.57
CA SER A 128 0.19 1.47 9.04
C SER A 128 1.61 0.93 9.26
N ALA A 129 2.52 1.69 9.86
CA ALA A 129 3.72 1.10 10.42
C ALA A 129 3.35 0.01 11.44
N THR A 130 4.11 -1.09 11.47
CA THR A 130 3.87 -2.21 12.38
C THR A 130 3.98 -1.77 13.82
N THR A 131 2.84 -1.59 14.47
CA THR A 131 2.79 -1.05 15.84
C THR A 131 3.15 -2.13 16.87
N ASN A 132 3.84 -1.75 17.96
CA ASN A 132 4.27 -2.62 19.05
C ASN A 132 5.33 -3.68 18.66
N ASN A 133 6.18 -3.40 17.68
CA ASN A 133 7.27 -4.27 17.22
C ASN A 133 8.67 -3.87 17.72
N ASN A 134 8.79 -2.83 18.57
CA ASN A 134 10.04 -2.21 19.03
C ASN A 134 10.92 -1.61 17.90
N THR A 135 10.34 -1.30 16.76
CA THR A 135 10.99 -0.71 15.60
C THR A 135 10.20 0.52 15.15
N GLY A 136 10.85 1.54 14.59
CA GLY A 136 10.23 2.67 13.94
C GLY A 136 9.20 3.43 14.77
N ILE A 137 7.97 3.49 14.28
CA ILE A 137 6.89 4.30 14.86
C ILE A 137 5.61 3.49 15.11
N ALA A 138 4.72 4.03 15.95
CA ALA A 138 3.35 3.55 16.03
C ALA A 138 2.48 4.26 14.98
N SER A 139 1.70 3.51 14.24
CA SER A 139 0.77 4.01 13.23
C SER A 139 -0.64 4.24 13.77
N VAL A 140 -1.45 4.99 13.03
CA VAL A 140 -2.86 5.21 13.36
C VAL A 140 -3.71 3.98 13.04
N GLY A 141 -3.39 3.30 11.94
CA GLY A 141 -4.18 2.18 11.42
C GLY A 141 -3.85 0.83 12.02
N TRP A 142 -2.77 0.73 12.82
CA TRP A 142 -2.29 -0.48 13.51
C TRP A 142 -2.01 -1.67 12.61
N SER A 143 -3.02 -2.34 12.05
CA SER A 143 -2.92 -3.54 11.21
C SER A 143 -3.60 -3.39 9.86
N VAL A 144 -3.98 -2.17 9.45
CA VAL A 144 -4.51 -1.97 8.08
C VAL A 144 -3.42 -2.34 7.07
N LYS A 145 -3.82 -2.87 5.92
CA LYS A 145 -2.88 -3.24 4.87
C LYS A 145 -2.61 -2.08 3.94
N LEU A 146 -1.34 -1.91 3.58
CA LEU A 146 -0.86 -0.89 2.64
C LEU A 146 -0.76 -1.50 1.24
N MET A 147 -1.38 -0.87 0.27
CA MET A 147 -1.27 -1.18 -1.16
C MET A 147 -0.57 0.01 -1.83
N PRO A 148 0.75 -0.08 -2.08
CA PRO A 148 1.53 1.03 -2.62
C PRO A 148 1.35 1.22 -4.12
N PHE A 149 1.30 2.49 -4.53
CA PHE A 149 1.32 2.90 -5.94
C PHE A 149 2.39 3.96 -6.16
N ARG A 150 3.39 3.64 -6.99
CA ARG A 150 4.37 4.61 -7.43
C ARG A 150 3.78 5.46 -8.55
N CYS A 151 3.76 6.77 -8.32
CA CYS A 151 3.17 7.75 -9.23
C CYS A 151 4.13 8.87 -9.61
N SER A 152 5.43 8.74 -9.32
CA SER A 152 6.47 9.70 -9.64
C SER A 152 7.71 9.04 -10.24
N ASN A 153 8.25 9.64 -11.29
CA ASN A 153 9.53 9.23 -11.88
C ASN A 153 10.75 9.73 -11.10
N GLU A 154 10.67 10.91 -10.52
CA GLU A 154 11.82 11.63 -9.94
C GLU A 154 11.64 12.00 -8.46
N GLY A 155 10.50 11.65 -7.84
CA GLY A 155 10.23 11.88 -6.41
C GLY A 155 9.84 13.32 -6.04
N GLU A 156 9.87 14.27 -6.99
CA GLU A 156 9.48 15.67 -6.72
C GLU A 156 8.04 15.99 -7.12
N PHE A 157 7.52 15.32 -8.14
CA PHE A 157 6.18 15.57 -8.69
C PHE A 157 5.43 14.27 -8.91
N ILE A 158 4.15 14.29 -8.59
CA ILE A 158 3.25 13.18 -8.87
C ILE A 158 2.67 13.35 -10.27
N GLU A 159 3.19 12.59 -11.24
CA GLU A 159 2.76 12.66 -12.64
C GLU A 159 1.53 11.81 -12.93
N THR A 160 1.45 10.63 -12.29
CA THR A 160 0.42 9.60 -12.56
C THR A 160 -0.50 9.33 -11.37
N GLY A 161 -0.61 10.26 -10.42
CA GLY A 161 -1.37 10.07 -9.18
C GLY A 161 -2.86 9.72 -9.41
N TYR A 162 -3.47 10.20 -10.49
CA TYR A 162 -4.84 9.81 -10.84
C TYR A 162 -4.95 8.35 -11.30
N ASN A 163 -3.90 7.82 -11.95
CA ASN A 163 -3.83 6.40 -12.28
C ASN A 163 -3.71 5.56 -11.00
N GLY A 164 -2.91 6.02 -10.02
CA GLY A 164 -2.82 5.40 -8.71
C GLY A 164 -4.16 5.32 -7.97
N ILE A 165 -5.00 6.38 -8.07
CA ILE A 165 -6.35 6.36 -7.52
C ILE A 165 -7.21 5.29 -8.20
N LEU A 166 -7.20 5.24 -9.52
CA LEU A 166 -8.02 4.29 -10.28
C LEU A 166 -7.54 2.85 -10.08
N GLY A 167 -6.23 2.62 -10.10
CA GLY A 167 -5.65 1.30 -9.82
C GLY A 167 -5.99 0.81 -8.42
N ALA A 168 -5.84 1.67 -7.40
CA ALA A 168 -6.20 1.31 -6.03
C ALA A 168 -7.67 0.90 -5.90
N ALA A 169 -8.58 1.62 -6.53
CA ALA A 169 -10.00 1.27 -6.53
C ALA A 169 -10.27 -0.04 -7.28
N GLN A 170 -9.61 -0.27 -8.41
CA GLN A 170 -9.74 -1.49 -9.22
C GLN A 170 -9.22 -2.72 -8.50
N MET A 171 -8.09 -2.61 -7.81
CA MET A 171 -7.49 -3.67 -6.99
C MET A 171 -8.17 -3.84 -5.61
N GLY A 172 -9.25 -3.12 -5.32
CA GLY A 172 -10.10 -3.33 -4.16
C GLY A 172 -9.67 -2.64 -2.86
N ALA A 173 -8.91 -1.55 -2.93
CA ALA A 173 -8.63 -0.72 -1.76
C ALA A 173 -9.92 -0.15 -1.16
N ASN A 174 -10.06 -0.22 0.17
CA ASN A 174 -11.21 0.33 0.88
C ASN A 174 -11.12 1.85 1.08
N VAL A 175 -9.89 2.35 1.21
CA VAL A 175 -9.56 3.77 1.37
C VAL A 175 -8.38 4.09 0.47
N ILE A 176 -8.34 5.29 -0.11
CA ILE A 176 -7.21 5.72 -0.93
C ILE A 176 -6.64 7.01 -0.33
N ASN A 177 -5.35 6.97 0.01
CA ASN A 177 -4.62 8.13 0.49
C ASN A 177 -3.89 8.83 -0.67
N CYS A 178 -4.03 10.15 -0.74
CA CYS A 178 -3.39 11.01 -1.75
C CYS A 178 -2.75 12.20 -1.01
N SER A 179 -1.50 12.03 -0.57
CA SER A 179 -0.79 13.09 0.19
C SER A 179 -0.10 14.10 -0.73
N TRP A 180 -0.76 14.47 -1.82
CA TRP A 180 -0.28 15.41 -2.82
C TRP A 180 -1.40 16.34 -3.27
N GLY A 181 -1.04 17.40 -3.99
CA GLY A 181 -1.98 18.36 -4.52
C GLY A 181 -1.82 18.58 -6.02
N SER A 182 -2.90 19.00 -6.68
CA SER A 182 -2.90 19.36 -8.09
C SER A 182 -3.51 20.76 -8.29
N THR A 183 -2.96 21.50 -9.23
CA THR A 183 -3.51 22.80 -9.67
C THR A 183 -4.44 22.64 -10.89
N GLY A 184 -4.63 21.41 -11.38
CA GLY A 184 -5.44 21.10 -12.58
C GLY A 184 -6.90 20.74 -12.26
N GLY A 185 -7.78 20.92 -13.25
CA GLY A 185 -9.16 20.43 -13.21
C GLY A 185 -9.22 18.96 -13.71
N GLY A 186 -10.23 18.21 -13.28
CA GLY A 186 -10.45 16.82 -13.72
C GLY A 186 -10.60 15.80 -12.60
N THR A 187 -10.26 16.19 -11.40
CA THR A 187 -10.31 15.37 -10.18
C THR A 187 -11.67 14.71 -9.92
N GLN A 188 -12.77 15.43 -10.17
CA GLN A 188 -14.11 14.92 -9.88
C GLN A 188 -14.49 13.70 -10.72
N SER A 189 -14.06 13.62 -11.97
CA SER A 189 -14.35 12.46 -12.83
C SER A 189 -13.60 11.22 -12.34
N VAL A 190 -12.35 11.36 -11.91
CA VAL A 190 -11.54 10.28 -11.35
C VAL A 190 -12.16 9.75 -10.06
N ILE A 191 -12.52 10.66 -9.13
CA ILE A 191 -13.16 10.29 -7.88
C ILE A 191 -14.50 9.58 -8.13
N ASN A 192 -15.31 10.07 -9.04
CA ASN A 192 -16.58 9.42 -9.40
C ASN A 192 -16.38 8.02 -9.98
N THR A 193 -15.31 7.81 -10.76
CA THR A 193 -14.99 6.49 -11.32
C THR A 193 -14.48 5.53 -10.24
N ALA A 194 -13.63 5.99 -9.36
CA ALA A 194 -13.12 5.18 -8.26
C ALA A 194 -14.19 4.80 -7.22
N TYR A 195 -15.24 5.63 -7.08
CA TYR A 195 -16.34 5.37 -6.13
C TYR A 195 -17.39 4.37 -6.64
N ASN A 196 -17.59 4.24 -7.98
CA ASN A 196 -18.63 3.39 -8.60
C ASN A 196 -18.12 2.00 -8.96
#